data_44f8fef39ca75ed3bd63420ae374f059
#
_entry.id   44f8fef39ca75ed3bd63420ae374f059
#
_cell.length_a   1.000
_cell.length_b   1.000
_cell.length_c   1.000
_cell.angle_alpha   90.00
_cell.angle_beta   90.00
_cell.angle_gamma   90.00
#
_symmetry.space_group_name_H-M   'P 1'
#
loop_
_entity.id
_entity.type
_entity.pdbx_description
1 polymer ?
#
loop_
_entity_poly.entity_id
_entity_poly.type
_entity_poly.pdbx_seq_one_letter_code
_entity_poly.pdbx_strand_id
1 'polypeptide(L)'
;MAIGRGKVVCVPTDTVYGLVADAFKPSATKALRDARGMGENDPLGVLLPGIPTLRALADNVPDEVHALAGEFWPGALTIITAAGESLMWDLGNTQGTVALRMPSERIVLELLSETGPLVASSAYRVGETGGLRAEDAEATFGDDVAVYLSSGATYSPGALSTVVDATGLDKPGGRLRLVREGAIPSTDIYAVVDVSRFG
;
A
#
# COMPACT_ATOMS: atom_id res chain seq x y z
N MET A 1 -15.87 -1.23 -15.63
CA MET A 1 -15.29 -0.77 -14.36
C MET A 1 -14.23 0.31 -14.66
N ALA A 2 -14.09 1.37 -13.84
CA ALA A 2 -13.11 2.44 -14.09
C ALA A 2 -11.66 1.94 -14.07
N ILE A 3 -11.30 1.12 -13.06
CA ILE A 3 -9.97 0.50 -12.92
C ILE A 3 -9.57 -0.26 -14.20
N GLY A 4 -10.41 -1.14 -14.73
CA GLY A 4 -10.09 -1.91 -15.94
C GLY A 4 -9.87 -1.03 -17.19
N ARG A 5 -10.36 0.22 -17.18
CA ARG A 5 -10.07 1.22 -18.22
C ARG A 5 -8.80 2.03 -17.93
N GLY A 6 -8.05 1.69 -16.88
CA GLY A 6 -6.81 2.37 -16.48
C GLY A 6 -7.03 3.73 -15.82
N LYS A 7 -8.20 3.95 -15.22
CA LYS A 7 -8.50 5.19 -14.50
C LYS A 7 -8.11 5.08 -13.04
N VAL A 8 -7.76 6.24 -12.45
CA VAL A 8 -7.53 6.40 -11.01
C VAL A 8 -8.88 6.46 -10.30
N VAL A 9 -8.97 5.81 -9.15
CA VAL A 9 -10.15 5.77 -8.28
C VAL A 9 -9.72 6.12 -6.86
N CYS A 10 -10.51 6.93 -6.17
CA CYS A 10 -10.34 7.21 -4.74
C CYS A 10 -11.15 6.20 -3.93
N VAL A 11 -10.52 5.61 -2.93
CA VAL A 11 -11.13 4.58 -2.06
C VAL A 11 -10.87 4.88 -0.59
N PRO A 12 -11.82 4.53 0.31
CA PRO A 12 -11.58 4.55 1.74
C PRO A 12 -10.58 3.45 2.11
N THR A 13 -9.76 3.68 3.14
CA THR A 13 -8.99 2.63 3.81
C THR A 13 -9.12 2.75 5.31
N ASP A 14 -8.62 1.76 6.04
CA ASP A 14 -8.56 1.75 7.51
C ASP A 14 -7.56 2.77 8.10
N THR A 15 -6.86 3.53 7.25
CA THR A 15 -5.96 4.62 7.66
C THR A 15 -6.44 5.96 7.08
N VAL A 16 -6.09 6.25 5.85
CA VAL A 16 -6.47 7.46 5.12
C VAL A 16 -7.14 7.07 3.80
N TYR A 17 -7.90 7.95 3.18
CA TYR A 17 -8.33 7.75 1.80
C TYR A 17 -7.11 7.56 0.89
N GLY A 18 -7.23 6.63 -0.07
CA GLY A 18 -6.18 6.30 -1.02
C GLY A 18 -6.61 6.49 -2.46
N LEU A 19 -5.68 6.88 -3.32
CA LEU A 19 -5.83 6.75 -4.77
C LEU A 19 -5.33 5.37 -5.18
N VAL A 20 -6.09 4.68 -6.01
CA VAL A 20 -5.73 3.35 -6.53
C VAL A 20 -5.89 3.30 -8.04
N ALA A 21 -5.08 2.45 -8.67
CA ALA A 21 -5.13 2.18 -10.10
C ALA A 21 -4.61 0.75 -10.39
N ASP A 22 -4.81 0.28 -11.63
CA ASP A 22 -4.33 -1.04 -12.06
C ASP A 22 -2.79 -1.12 -11.99
N ALA A 23 -2.25 -2.03 -11.18
CA ALA A 23 -0.82 -2.19 -10.95
C ALA A 23 -0.05 -2.66 -12.21
N PHE A 24 -0.74 -3.35 -13.11
CA PHE A 24 -0.14 -3.95 -14.32
C PHE A 24 -0.34 -3.10 -15.58
N LYS A 25 -0.84 -1.87 -15.41
CA LYS A 25 -1.07 -0.94 -16.51
C LYS A 25 -0.21 0.32 -16.35
N PRO A 26 0.93 0.47 -17.06
CA PRO A 26 1.85 1.59 -16.90
C PRO A 26 1.19 2.97 -17.05
N SER A 27 0.20 3.10 -17.93
CA SER A 27 -0.54 4.35 -18.09
C SER A 27 -1.40 4.71 -16.86
N ALA A 28 -1.86 3.70 -16.11
CA ALA A 28 -2.65 3.90 -14.89
C ALA A 28 -1.76 4.26 -13.69
N THR A 29 -0.59 3.61 -13.57
CA THR A 29 0.41 3.97 -12.55
C THR A 29 0.94 5.37 -12.75
N LYS A 30 1.21 5.75 -14.01
CA LYS A 30 1.59 7.13 -14.37
C LYS A 30 0.49 8.12 -14.00
N ALA A 31 -0.77 7.87 -14.38
CA ALA A 31 -1.89 8.76 -14.07
C ALA A 31 -2.05 8.98 -12.56
N LEU A 32 -1.80 7.96 -11.74
CA LEU A 32 -1.83 8.07 -10.28
C LEU A 32 -0.70 8.97 -9.76
N ARG A 33 0.54 8.81 -10.27
CA ARG A 33 1.67 9.69 -9.91
C ARG A 33 1.39 11.13 -10.31
N ASP A 34 0.92 11.35 -11.54
CA ASP A 34 0.59 12.69 -12.05
C ASP A 34 -0.46 13.38 -11.17
N ALA A 35 -1.56 12.69 -10.84
CA ALA A 35 -2.59 13.21 -9.96
C ALA A 35 -2.03 13.62 -8.58
N ARG A 36 -1.15 12.80 -8.00
CA ARG A 36 -0.51 13.06 -6.72
C ARG A 36 0.53 14.19 -6.74
N GLY A 37 1.04 14.56 -7.92
CA GLY A 37 2.21 15.43 -8.06
C GLY A 37 3.51 14.73 -7.67
N MET A 38 3.59 13.41 -7.89
CA MET A 38 4.78 12.59 -7.66
C MET A 38 5.71 12.64 -8.87
N GLY A 39 7.01 12.45 -8.63
CA GLY A 39 7.99 12.25 -9.69
C GLY A 39 7.78 10.93 -10.44
N GLU A 40 8.25 10.85 -11.67
CA GLU A 40 8.11 9.67 -12.52
C GLU A 40 8.69 8.40 -11.87
N ASN A 41 9.77 8.55 -11.11
CA ASN A 41 10.46 7.45 -10.43
C ASN A 41 10.03 7.26 -8.97
N ASP A 42 9.10 8.05 -8.45
CA ASP A 42 8.66 7.89 -7.07
C ASP A 42 7.93 6.55 -6.89
N PRO A 43 8.31 5.76 -5.85
CA PRO A 43 7.78 4.43 -5.68
C PRO A 43 6.31 4.45 -5.24
N LEU A 44 5.52 3.52 -5.80
CA LEU A 44 4.14 3.25 -5.41
C LEU A 44 4.06 1.96 -4.58
N GLY A 45 3.20 1.96 -3.57
CA GLY A 45 2.82 0.74 -2.86
C GLY A 45 1.75 -0.05 -3.61
N VAL A 46 1.50 -1.28 -3.18
CA VAL A 46 0.48 -2.16 -3.75
C VAL A 46 -0.45 -2.68 -2.66
N LEU A 47 -1.75 -2.50 -2.87
CA LEU A 47 -2.79 -3.15 -2.08
C LEU A 47 -3.12 -4.52 -2.68
N LEU A 48 -3.31 -5.51 -1.82
CA LEU A 48 -3.60 -6.89 -2.23
C LEU A 48 -4.88 -7.42 -1.57
N PRO A 49 -5.59 -8.35 -2.26
CA PRO A 49 -6.89 -8.86 -1.80
C PRO A 49 -6.78 -9.87 -0.66
N GLY A 50 -5.59 -10.44 -0.44
CA GLY A 50 -5.41 -11.48 0.56
C GLY A 50 -3.98 -11.96 0.67
N ILE A 51 -3.66 -12.60 1.80
CA ILE A 51 -2.31 -13.14 2.10
C ILE A 51 -1.78 -14.10 1.01
N PRO A 52 -2.59 -14.94 0.35
CA PRO A 52 -2.09 -15.78 -0.74
C PRO A 52 -1.44 -14.99 -1.88
N THR A 53 -1.90 -13.76 -2.13
CA THR A 53 -1.35 -12.89 -3.17
C THR A 53 0.06 -12.39 -2.82
N LEU A 54 0.43 -12.31 -1.54
CA LEU A 54 1.78 -11.96 -1.10
C LEU A 54 2.83 -12.84 -1.80
N ARG A 55 2.62 -14.17 -1.80
CA ARG A 55 3.54 -15.13 -2.44
C ARG A 55 3.63 -15.01 -3.97
N ALA A 56 2.61 -14.43 -4.59
CA ALA A 56 2.62 -14.19 -6.03
C ALA A 56 3.35 -12.91 -6.42
N LEU A 57 3.49 -11.96 -5.48
CA LEU A 57 4.06 -10.63 -5.73
C LEU A 57 5.46 -10.45 -5.14
N ALA A 58 5.79 -11.16 -4.06
CA ALA A 58 7.10 -11.16 -3.44
C ALA A 58 7.94 -12.36 -3.93
N ASP A 59 9.24 -12.18 -4.04
CA ASP A 59 10.14 -13.27 -4.42
C ASP A 59 10.26 -14.29 -3.27
N ASN A 60 10.95 -13.97 -2.22
CA ASN A 60 11.08 -14.80 -1.03
C ASN A 60 10.26 -14.18 0.11
N VAL A 61 9.48 -14.99 0.83
CA VAL A 61 8.67 -14.54 1.97
C VAL A 61 9.16 -15.24 3.24
N PRO A 62 10.06 -14.60 4.02
CA PRO A 62 10.54 -15.14 5.28
C PRO A 62 9.44 -15.39 6.31
N ASP A 63 9.70 -16.25 7.28
CA ASP A 63 8.75 -16.60 8.35
C ASP A 63 8.30 -15.37 9.15
N GLU A 64 9.19 -14.41 9.38
CA GLU A 64 8.87 -13.15 10.05
C GLU A 64 7.84 -12.32 9.27
N VAL A 65 7.93 -12.30 7.94
CA VAL A 65 6.94 -11.64 7.08
C VAL A 65 5.60 -12.34 7.14
N HIS A 66 5.60 -13.69 7.15
CA HIS A 66 4.38 -14.47 7.33
C HIS A 66 3.73 -14.22 8.70
N ALA A 67 4.52 -14.15 9.78
CA ALA A 67 4.03 -13.87 11.12
C ALA A 67 3.39 -12.48 11.20
N LEU A 68 4.09 -11.45 10.70
CA LEU A 68 3.59 -10.07 10.67
C LEU A 68 2.32 -9.94 9.82
N ALA A 69 2.30 -10.54 8.63
CA ALA A 69 1.12 -10.53 7.77
C ALA A 69 -0.05 -11.30 8.40
N GLY A 70 0.21 -12.42 9.05
CA GLY A 70 -0.80 -13.23 9.72
C GLY A 70 -1.48 -12.52 10.89
N GLU A 71 -0.73 -11.70 11.63
CA GLU A 71 -1.25 -10.95 12.78
C GLU A 71 -1.95 -9.65 12.37
N PHE A 72 -1.35 -8.89 11.44
CA PHE A 72 -1.76 -7.50 11.17
C PHE A 72 -2.52 -7.30 9.86
N TRP A 73 -2.72 -8.33 9.04
CA TRP A 73 -3.53 -8.26 7.83
C TRP A 73 -4.81 -9.10 7.94
N PRO A 74 -5.95 -8.51 7.54
CA PRO A 74 -6.12 -7.16 6.97
C PRO A 74 -5.94 -6.07 8.01
N GLY A 75 -5.20 -4.97 7.64
CA GLY A 75 -4.97 -3.87 8.56
C GLY A 75 -3.89 -2.87 8.14
N ALA A 76 -3.46 -2.07 9.12
CA ALA A 76 -2.63 -0.89 8.92
C ALA A 76 -1.11 -1.20 8.90
N LEU A 77 -0.70 -2.38 8.44
CA LEU A 77 0.71 -2.74 8.25
C LEU A 77 1.06 -2.74 6.76
N THR A 78 2.14 -2.06 6.40
CA THR A 78 2.80 -2.18 5.09
C THR A 78 4.13 -2.91 5.27
N ILE A 79 4.38 -3.93 4.47
CA ILE A 79 5.62 -4.70 4.49
C ILE A 79 6.35 -4.50 3.17
N ILE A 80 7.62 -4.11 3.21
CA ILE A 80 8.50 -4.02 2.05
C ILE A 80 9.29 -5.31 1.94
N THR A 81 9.21 -5.97 0.77
CA THR A 81 9.91 -7.21 0.45
C THR A 81 10.63 -7.09 -0.89
N ALA A 82 11.47 -8.07 -1.24
CA ALA A 82 11.92 -8.23 -2.62
C ALA A 82 10.71 -8.51 -3.52
N ALA A 83 10.65 -7.84 -4.67
CA ALA A 83 9.59 -8.03 -5.65
C ALA A 83 9.85 -9.31 -6.47
N GLY A 84 8.78 -10.01 -6.86
CA GLY A 84 8.88 -11.14 -7.75
C GLY A 84 9.48 -10.73 -9.11
N GLU A 85 10.54 -11.38 -9.54
CA GLU A 85 11.30 -11.02 -10.75
C GLU A 85 10.49 -11.10 -12.05
N SER A 86 9.43 -11.91 -12.08
CA SER A 86 8.60 -12.10 -13.27
C SER A 86 7.50 -11.04 -13.45
N LEU A 87 7.37 -10.09 -12.51
CA LEU A 87 6.28 -9.12 -12.54
C LEU A 87 6.60 -7.95 -13.48
N MET A 88 5.74 -7.80 -14.49
CA MET A 88 5.83 -6.71 -15.47
C MET A 88 4.96 -5.54 -15.03
N TRP A 89 5.41 -4.78 -14.04
CA TRP A 89 4.73 -3.59 -13.53
C TRP A 89 5.66 -2.38 -13.47
N ASP A 90 5.08 -1.18 -13.47
CA ASP A 90 5.80 0.07 -13.28
C ASP A 90 5.42 0.69 -11.93
N LEU A 91 6.17 0.36 -10.89
CA LEU A 91 6.02 0.92 -9.55
C LEU A 91 6.97 2.08 -9.26
N GLY A 92 7.71 2.58 -10.27
CA GLY A 92 8.77 3.56 -10.10
C GLY A 92 10.11 2.92 -9.75
N ASN A 93 11.04 3.72 -9.23
CA ASN A 93 12.35 3.22 -8.84
C ASN A 93 12.30 2.55 -7.46
N THR A 94 11.81 1.33 -7.41
CA THR A 94 11.71 0.51 -6.19
C THR A 94 12.98 -0.27 -5.87
N GLN A 95 14.00 -0.22 -6.72
CA GLN A 95 15.25 -0.97 -6.57
C GLN A 95 15.01 -2.48 -6.36
N GLY A 96 14.04 -3.06 -7.07
CA GLY A 96 13.69 -4.48 -6.97
C GLY A 96 12.86 -4.85 -5.73
N THR A 97 12.28 -3.87 -5.04
CA THR A 97 11.41 -4.11 -3.87
C THR A 97 9.95 -3.81 -4.17
N VAL A 98 9.06 -4.25 -3.30
CA VAL A 98 7.63 -3.90 -3.33
C VAL A 98 7.11 -3.66 -1.91
N ALA A 99 6.34 -2.59 -1.73
CA ALA A 99 5.63 -2.29 -0.50
C ALA A 99 4.20 -2.83 -0.60
N LEU A 100 3.88 -3.86 0.18
CA LEU A 100 2.62 -4.59 0.13
C LEU A 100 1.76 -4.30 1.37
N ARG A 101 0.45 -4.20 1.20
CA ARG A 101 -0.51 -4.08 2.28
C ARG A 101 -1.85 -4.73 1.92
N MET A 102 -2.46 -5.42 2.88
CA MET A 102 -3.85 -5.85 2.81
C MET A 102 -4.68 -4.93 3.73
N PRO A 103 -5.44 -3.95 3.19
CA PRO A 103 -6.24 -3.05 4.02
C PRO A 103 -7.41 -3.79 4.67
N SER A 104 -7.98 -3.25 5.77
CA SER A 104 -9.14 -3.87 6.41
C SER A 104 -10.48 -3.24 6.03
N GLU A 105 -10.48 -2.15 5.26
CA GLU A 105 -11.73 -1.52 4.81
C GLU A 105 -12.47 -2.43 3.82
N ARG A 106 -13.72 -2.73 4.12
CA ARG A 106 -14.52 -3.71 3.36
C ARG A 106 -14.70 -3.33 1.90
N ILE A 107 -14.99 -2.05 1.62
CA ILE A 107 -15.21 -1.58 0.24
C ILE A 107 -13.98 -1.82 -0.63
N VAL A 108 -12.79 -1.52 -0.12
CA VAL A 108 -11.55 -1.73 -0.89
C VAL A 108 -11.18 -3.20 -0.99
N LEU A 109 -11.48 -4.03 0.01
CA LEU A 109 -11.28 -5.48 -0.09
C LEU A 109 -12.19 -6.11 -1.15
N GLU A 110 -13.46 -5.72 -1.21
CA GLU A 110 -14.40 -6.14 -2.25
C GLU A 110 -13.88 -5.71 -3.65
N LEU A 111 -13.40 -4.46 -3.79
CA LEU A 111 -12.80 -3.99 -5.03
C LEU A 111 -11.58 -4.83 -5.42
N LEU A 112 -10.65 -5.07 -4.49
CA LEU A 112 -9.45 -5.88 -4.72
C LEU A 112 -9.77 -7.33 -5.09
N SER A 113 -10.84 -7.91 -4.55
CA SER A 113 -11.27 -9.27 -4.90
C SER A 113 -11.70 -9.38 -6.37
N GLU A 114 -12.24 -8.30 -6.93
CA GLU A 114 -12.70 -8.24 -8.33
C GLU A 114 -11.59 -7.82 -9.31
N THR A 115 -10.66 -6.96 -8.87
CA THR A 115 -9.65 -6.37 -9.75
C THR A 115 -8.30 -7.04 -9.66
N GLY A 116 -8.03 -7.75 -8.57
CA GLY A 116 -6.67 -8.13 -8.19
C GLY A 116 -5.89 -6.97 -7.56
N PRO A 117 -4.56 -7.07 -7.46
CA PRO A 117 -3.71 -6.07 -6.85
C PRO A 117 -3.79 -4.70 -7.52
N LEU A 118 -3.82 -3.64 -6.73
CA LEU A 118 -3.85 -2.26 -7.20
C LEU A 118 -2.66 -1.47 -6.65
N VAL A 119 -2.03 -0.64 -7.49
CA VAL A 119 -1.13 0.39 -6.97
C VAL A 119 -1.92 1.37 -6.13
N ALA A 120 -1.29 1.86 -5.07
CA ALA A 120 -1.92 2.78 -4.14
C ALA A 120 -0.99 3.88 -3.66
N SER A 121 -1.57 5.03 -3.41
CA SER A 121 -0.95 6.14 -2.71
C SER A 121 -2.00 6.88 -1.90
N SER A 122 -1.60 7.67 -0.89
CA SER A 122 -2.55 8.44 -0.09
C SER A 122 -3.29 9.49 -0.93
N ALA A 123 -4.56 9.76 -0.64
CA ALA A 123 -5.40 10.69 -1.40
C ALA A 123 -5.17 12.15 -0.96
N TYR A 124 -3.94 12.64 -1.08
CA TYR A 124 -3.55 14.04 -0.94
C TYR A 124 -2.27 14.31 -1.76
N ARG A 125 -2.05 15.54 -2.19
CA ARG A 125 -0.85 15.88 -2.98
C ARG A 125 0.41 15.81 -2.12
N VAL A 126 1.55 15.62 -2.77
CA VAL A 126 2.86 15.61 -2.08
C VAL A 126 3.07 16.93 -1.34
N GLY A 127 3.43 16.83 -0.05
CA GLY A 127 3.63 18.00 0.82
C GLY A 127 2.35 18.53 1.49
N GLU A 128 1.18 17.98 1.18
CA GLU A 128 -0.09 18.35 1.80
C GLU A 128 -0.52 17.35 2.88
N THR A 129 -1.53 17.70 3.65
CA THR A 129 -2.22 16.81 4.59
C THR A 129 -3.52 16.33 3.98
N GLY A 130 -3.82 15.04 4.10
CA GLY A 130 -5.05 14.45 3.57
C GLY A 130 -6.28 14.84 4.39
N GLY A 131 -7.41 14.97 3.70
CA GLY A 131 -8.71 15.02 4.33
C GLY A 131 -9.16 13.65 4.84
N LEU A 132 -10.26 13.66 5.60
CA LEU A 132 -10.81 12.45 6.25
C LEU A 132 -11.93 11.81 5.44
N ARG A 133 -12.36 12.44 4.35
CA ARG A 133 -13.54 12.08 3.57
C ARG A 133 -13.25 12.03 2.07
N ALA A 134 -14.10 11.33 1.33
CA ALA A 134 -14.04 11.29 -0.12
C ALA A 134 -14.21 12.68 -0.75
N GLU A 135 -15.05 13.53 -0.16
CA GLU A 135 -15.31 14.90 -0.62
C GLU A 135 -14.06 15.79 -0.52
N ASP A 136 -13.19 15.56 0.47
CA ASP A 136 -11.92 16.27 0.60
C ASP A 136 -10.96 15.89 -0.54
N ALA A 137 -10.94 14.59 -0.89
CA ALA A 137 -10.16 14.10 -2.02
C ALA A 137 -10.72 14.63 -3.35
N GLU A 138 -12.06 14.67 -3.51
CA GLU A 138 -12.71 15.22 -4.70
C GLU A 138 -12.38 16.70 -4.89
N ALA A 139 -12.40 17.48 -3.82
CA ALA A 139 -11.99 18.89 -3.85
C ALA A 139 -10.52 19.09 -4.27
N THR A 140 -9.64 18.11 -3.95
CA THR A 140 -8.21 18.16 -4.28
C THR A 140 -7.93 17.72 -5.72
N PHE A 141 -8.59 16.66 -6.21
CA PHE A 141 -8.23 15.98 -7.44
C PHE A 141 -9.22 16.19 -8.60
N GLY A 142 -10.48 16.55 -8.31
CA GLY A 142 -11.48 16.80 -9.35
C GLY A 142 -11.53 15.71 -10.42
N ASP A 143 -11.35 16.11 -11.68
CA ASP A 143 -11.44 15.21 -12.86
C ASP A 143 -10.20 14.31 -13.05
N ASP A 144 -9.10 14.51 -12.30
CA ASP A 144 -7.93 13.63 -12.33
C ASP A 144 -8.28 12.22 -11.78
N VAL A 145 -9.32 12.11 -10.98
CA VAL A 145 -9.83 10.87 -10.39
C VAL A 145 -11.25 10.58 -10.90
N ALA A 146 -11.43 9.40 -11.48
CA ALA A 146 -12.67 9.09 -12.21
C ALA A 146 -13.84 8.70 -11.31
N VAL A 147 -13.58 8.23 -10.10
CA VAL A 147 -14.60 7.78 -9.12
C VAL A 147 -14.09 8.02 -7.70
N TYR A 148 -14.95 8.50 -6.85
CA TYR A 148 -14.72 8.66 -5.42
C TYR A 148 -15.67 7.76 -4.65
N LEU A 149 -15.16 6.67 -4.06
CA LEU A 149 -15.94 5.79 -3.20
C LEU A 149 -15.92 6.33 -1.78
N SER A 150 -17.07 6.44 -1.15
CA SER A 150 -17.20 6.96 0.22
C SER A 150 -17.71 5.88 1.18
N SER A 151 -17.05 5.75 2.34
CA SER A 151 -17.57 5.03 3.52
C SER A 151 -17.75 5.97 4.72
N GLY A 152 -17.77 7.29 4.48
CA GLY A 152 -17.77 8.31 5.52
C GLY A 152 -16.36 8.76 5.91
N ALA A 153 -16.20 9.26 7.13
CA ALA A 153 -14.88 9.67 7.62
C ALA A 153 -14.01 8.46 7.97
N THR A 154 -12.69 8.57 7.72
CA THR A 154 -11.72 7.53 8.14
C THR A 154 -11.68 7.38 9.66
N TYR A 155 -11.47 6.14 10.13
CA TYR A 155 -11.47 5.83 11.57
C TYR A 155 -10.23 6.35 12.32
N SER A 156 -9.13 6.59 11.62
CA SER A 156 -7.84 7.00 12.22
C SER A 156 -7.33 8.29 11.59
N PRO A 157 -7.82 9.46 12.05
CA PRO A 157 -7.43 10.75 11.48
C PRO A 157 -5.92 10.94 11.45
N GLY A 158 -5.36 10.97 10.24
CA GLY A 158 -3.93 11.25 10.00
C GLY A 158 -2.95 10.13 10.29
N ALA A 159 -3.38 9.00 10.86
CA ALA A 159 -2.49 7.86 11.09
C ALA A 159 -2.28 7.07 9.78
N LEU A 160 -1.07 7.09 9.26
CA LEU A 160 -0.65 6.25 8.15
C LEU A 160 -0.39 4.80 8.61
N SER A 161 -0.21 3.87 7.69
CA SER A 161 0.23 2.51 8.02
C SER A 161 1.60 2.51 8.68
N THR A 162 1.83 1.58 9.60
CA THR A 162 3.19 1.24 10.05
C THR A 162 3.91 0.54 8.92
N VAL A 163 5.20 0.82 8.72
CA VAL A 163 6.00 0.30 7.61
C VAL A 163 7.21 -0.46 8.14
N VAL A 164 7.28 -1.74 7.80
CA VAL A 164 8.40 -2.62 8.10
C VAL A 164 9.09 -3.03 6.80
N ASP A 165 10.40 -2.84 6.73
CA ASP A 165 11.24 -3.30 5.63
C ASP A 165 11.87 -4.65 6.00
N ALA A 166 11.54 -5.67 5.24
CA ALA A 166 12.01 -7.04 5.41
C ALA A 166 13.09 -7.44 4.39
N THR A 167 13.48 -6.55 3.48
CA THR A 167 14.47 -6.84 2.43
C THR A 167 15.85 -7.24 2.98
N GLY A 168 16.16 -6.82 4.20
CA GLY A 168 17.37 -7.24 4.88
C GLY A 168 17.44 -8.75 5.14
N LEU A 169 16.30 -9.42 5.29
CA LEU A 169 16.24 -10.86 5.63
C LEU A 169 16.71 -11.78 4.50
N ASP A 170 16.82 -11.29 3.27
CA ASP A 170 17.36 -12.04 2.13
C ASP A 170 18.87 -12.31 2.28
N LYS A 171 19.53 -11.68 3.25
CA LYS A 171 20.99 -11.82 3.50
C LYS A 171 21.23 -12.59 4.79
N PRO A 172 22.28 -13.43 4.85
CA PRO A 172 22.69 -14.11 6.09
C PRO A 172 22.91 -13.10 7.23
N GLY A 173 22.24 -13.29 8.35
CA GLY A 173 22.30 -12.38 9.50
C GLY A 173 21.59 -11.04 9.30
N GLY A 174 20.83 -10.92 8.22
CA GLY A 174 20.03 -9.73 7.94
C GLY A 174 18.90 -9.50 8.92
N ARG A 175 18.39 -8.28 8.95
CA ARG A 175 17.41 -7.82 9.93
C ARG A 175 16.27 -7.07 9.28
N LEU A 176 15.14 -7.07 9.98
CA LEU A 176 14.02 -6.16 9.72
C LEU A 176 14.40 -4.72 10.08
N ARG A 177 13.76 -3.78 9.44
CA ARG A 177 13.84 -2.36 9.80
C ARG A 177 12.45 -1.76 9.94
N LEU A 178 12.17 -1.13 11.07
CA LEU A 178 10.98 -0.30 11.24
C LEU A 178 11.24 1.04 10.53
N VAL A 179 10.66 1.21 9.34
CA VAL A 179 10.84 2.41 8.51
C VAL A 179 10.00 3.57 9.02
N ARG A 180 8.78 3.26 9.47
CA ARG A 180 7.84 4.25 10.00
C ARG A 180 6.91 3.58 11.01
N GLU A 181 6.78 4.16 12.18
CA GLU A 181 5.68 3.88 13.09
C GLU A 181 4.43 4.66 12.63
N GLY A 182 3.29 4.00 12.60
CA GLY A 182 2.02 4.54 12.16
C GLY A 182 0.87 4.11 13.09
N ALA A 183 -0.23 3.64 12.51
CA ALA A 183 -1.40 3.21 13.28
C ALA A 183 -1.15 1.99 14.18
N ILE A 184 -0.17 1.15 13.85
CA ILE A 184 0.26 0.03 14.70
C ILE A 184 1.51 0.46 15.46
N PRO A 185 1.49 0.47 16.82
CA PRO A 185 2.65 0.80 17.63
C PRO A 185 3.81 -0.18 17.40
N SER A 186 5.04 0.30 17.51
CA SER A 186 6.24 -0.55 17.40
C SER A 186 6.27 -1.68 18.44
N THR A 187 5.73 -1.43 19.63
CA THR A 187 5.59 -2.45 20.68
C THR A 187 4.81 -3.68 20.24
N ASP A 188 3.74 -3.48 19.44
CA ASP A 188 2.90 -4.57 18.96
C ASP A 188 3.64 -5.35 17.84
N ILE A 189 4.39 -4.66 16.98
CA ILE A 189 5.26 -5.28 15.98
C ILE A 189 6.32 -6.18 16.68
N TYR A 190 6.97 -5.66 17.73
CA TYR A 190 7.99 -6.41 18.48
C TYR A 190 7.43 -7.54 19.33
N ALA A 191 6.11 -7.55 19.61
CA ALA A 191 5.45 -8.68 20.27
C ALA A 191 5.26 -9.89 19.31
N VAL A 192 5.22 -9.66 18.01
CA VAL A 192 5.07 -10.72 17.00
C VAL A 192 6.42 -11.24 16.52
N VAL A 193 7.38 -10.33 16.29
CA VAL A 193 8.74 -10.68 15.88
C VAL A 193 9.71 -10.04 16.86
N ASP A 194 10.52 -10.87 17.51
CA ASP A 194 11.46 -10.46 18.55
C ASP A 194 12.31 -9.24 18.10
N VAL A 195 12.45 -8.26 18.99
CA VAL A 195 13.17 -7.00 18.72
C VAL A 195 14.61 -7.23 18.28
N SER A 196 15.25 -8.34 18.65
CA SER A 196 16.61 -8.71 18.20
C SER A 196 16.68 -8.98 16.70
N ARG A 197 15.53 -9.20 16.03
CA ARG A 197 15.44 -9.35 14.57
C ARG A 197 15.43 -8.01 13.85
N PHE A 198 15.32 -6.91 14.57
CA PHE A 198 15.36 -5.54 14.03
C PHE A 198 16.76 -4.93 14.15
N GLY A 199 17.09 -4.03 13.22
CA GLY A 199 18.39 -3.35 13.16
C GLY A 199 18.25 -1.91 12.67
#